data_6329372348be74941e71622903cb8e5b
#
_entry.id   6329372348be74941e71622903cb8e5b
#
_cell.length_a   1.000
_cell.length_b   1.000
_cell.length_c   1.000
_cell.angle_alpha   90.00
_cell.angle_beta   90.00
_cell.angle_gamma   90.00
#
_symmetry.space_group_name_H-M   'P 1'
#
loop_
_entity.id
_entity.type
_entity.pdbx_description
1 polymer ?
#
loop_
_entity_poly.entity_id
_entity_poly.type
_entity_poly.pdbx_seq_one_letter_code
_entity_poly.pdbx_strand_id
1 'polypeptide(L)'
;GMEKLVEACFTPYYGYPVPKVLLIAPHPTHPKIGELLYGFNFGPEADGKSVQLGGEYRAIAEKYGCGFLDCAELGFELNEIDGLHYSKADHAKLADAAAVKIKEMIG
;
A
#
# COMPACT_ATOMS: atom_id res chain seq x y z
N GLY A 1 7.91 12.57 -1.72
CA GLY A 1 6.95 11.52 -1.93
C GLY A 1 7.53 10.11 -2.02
N MET A 2 6.71 9.16 -2.34
CA MET A 2 7.11 7.74 -2.42
C MET A 2 8.23 7.49 -3.43
N GLU A 3 8.20 8.19 -4.57
CA GLU A 3 9.22 7.99 -5.60
C GLU A 3 10.64 8.27 -5.09
N LYS A 4 10.83 9.32 -4.29
CA LYS A 4 12.14 9.64 -3.71
C LYS A 4 12.61 8.57 -2.74
N LEU A 5 11.71 7.96 -1.97
CA LEU A 5 12.04 6.85 -1.09
C LEU A 5 12.49 5.63 -1.89
N VAL A 6 11.82 5.33 -2.99
CA VAL A 6 12.18 4.21 -3.87
C VAL A 6 13.55 4.47 -4.49
N GLU A 7 13.81 5.67 -5.00
CA GLU A 7 15.11 6.05 -5.55
C GLU A 7 16.24 5.84 -4.52
N ALA A 8 16.00 6.25 -3.26
CA ALA A 8 16.98 6.08 -2.20
C ALA A 8 17.31 4.60 -1.96
N CYS A 9 16.32 3.70 -2.05
CA CYS A 9 16.56 2.27 -1.91
C CYS A 9 17.47 1.69 -2.99
N PHE A 10 17.46 2.26 -4.18
CA PHE A 10 18.28 1.80 -5.30
C PHE A 10 19.63 2.52 -5.42
N THR A 11 19.91 3.47 -4.54
CA THR A 11 21.19 4.18 -4.53
C THR A 11 22.26 3.27 -3.91
N PRO A 12 23.38 2.98 -4.62
CA PRO A 12 24.44 2.14 -4.06
C PRO A 12 25.05 2.75 -2.81
N TYR A 13 25.40 1.90 -1.85
CA TYR A 13 26.01 2.33 -0.60
C TYR A 13 27.15 1.37 -0.21
N TYR A 14 28.36 1.86 -0.15
CA TYR A 14 29.59 1.22 0.34
C TYR A 14 29.64 -0.32 0.32
N GLY A 15 29.62 -0.92 -0.86
CA GLY A 15 29.76 -2.38 -1.00
C GLY A 15 28.53 -3.20 -0.64
N TYR A 16 27.47 -2.56 -0.16
CA TYR A 16 26.22 -3.26 0.06
C TYR A 16 25.46 -3.43 -1.26
N PRO A 17 24.85 -4.60 -1.49
CA PRO A 17 24.06 -4.80 -2.69
C PRO A 17 22.80 -3.93 -2.66
N VAL A 18 22.32 -3.54 -3.83
CA VAL A 18 21.04 -2.85 -3.94
C VAL A 18 19.93 -3.82 -3.54
N PRO A 19 19.06 -3.44 -2.59
CA PRO A 19 18.00 -4.34 -2.13
C PRO A 19 16.94 -4.55 -3.21
N LYS A 20 16.23 -5.67 -3.09
CA LYS A 20 14.97 -5.85 -3.81
C LYS A 20 13.88 -5.11 -3.04
N VAL A 21 13.05 -4.35 -3.75
CA VAL A 21 12.04 -3.50 -3.13
C VAL A 21 10.65 -4.01 -3.48
N LEU A 22 9.82 -4.19 -2.45
CA LEU A 22 8.40 -4.46 -2.62
C LEU A 22 7.62 -3.21 -2.23
N LEU A 23 6.88 -2.66 -3.18
CA LEU A 23 6.04 -1.50 -2.96
C LEU A 23 4.61 -1.96 -2.70
N ILE A 24 4.08 -1.58 -1.54
CA ILE A 24 2.73 -1.98 -1.13
C ILE A 24 1.82 -0.75 -1.16
N ALA A 25 0.83 -0.77 -2.04
CA ALA A 25 -0.18 0.27 -2.07
C ALA A 25 -1.22 0.01 -0.98
N PRO A 26 -1.54 1.00 -0.14
CA PRO A 26 -2.53 0.81 0.91
C PRO A 26 -3.93 0.60 0.32
N HIS A 27 -4.78 -0.07 1.10
CA HIS A 27 -6.18 -0.22 0.73
C HIS A 27 -6.86 1.16 0.74
N PRO A 28 -7.72 1.47 -0.24
CA PRO A 28 -8.50 2.71 -0.20
C PRO A 28 -9.35 2.79 1.07
N THR A 29 -9.63 4.01 1.51
CA THR A 29 -10.53 4.22 2.64
C THR A 29 -11.93 3.72 2.29
N HIS A 30 -12.74 3.45 3.32
CA HIS A 30 -14.12 3.04 3.11
C HIS A 30 -14.87 4.14 2.32
N PRO A 31 -15.71 3.78 1.31
CA PRO A 31 -16.42 4.78 0.52
C PRO A 31 -17.28 5.75 1.35
N LYS A 32 -17.72 5.33 2.52
CA LYS A 32 -18.51 6.15 3.43
C LYS A 32 -17.70 6.75 4.58
N ILE A 33 -16.38 6.93 4.38
CA ILE A 33 -15.51 7.42 5.45
C ILE A 33 -16.01 8.72 6.09
N GLY A 34 -16.61 9.61 5.31
CA GLY A 34 -17.18 10.86 5.82
C GLY A 34 -18.41 10.70 6.72
N GLU A 35 -19.05 9.52 6.68
CA GLU A 35 -20.24 9.20 7.47
C GLU A 35 -19.90 8.39 8.72
N LEU A 36 -18.66 7.87 8.83
CA LEU A 36 -18.24 7.06 9.95
C LEU A 36 -17.77 7.91 11.13
N LEU A 37 -17.67 7.31 12.34
CA LEU A 37 -17.43 8.03 13.59
C LEU A 37 -16.26 9.02 13.53
N TYR A 38 -15.17 8.65 12.89
CA TYR A 38 -13.98 9.50 12.77
C TYR A 38 -13.77 10.06 11.36
N GLY A 39 -14.65 9.72 10.42
CA GLY A 39 -14.47 10.06 9.00
C GLY A 39 -14.57 11.54 8.71
N PHE A 40 -15.30 12.28 9.51
CA PHE A 40 -15.49 13.71 9.31
C PHE A 40 -14.18 14.51 9.34
N ASN A 41 -13.12 13.96 9.93
CA ASN A 41 -11.82 14.61 9.99
C ASN A 41 -11.04 14.52 8.67
N PHE A 42 -11.48 13.66 7.73
CA PHE A 42 -10.74 13.40 6.50
C PHE A 42 -11.30 14.15 5.28
N GLY A 43 -12.46 14.74 5.40
CA GLY A 43 -13.10 15.45 4.31
C GLY A 43 -13.74 14.54 3.26
N PRO A 44 -14.56 15.10 2.35
CA PRO A 44 -15.34 14.32 1.40
C PRO A 44 -14.52 13.69 0.28
N GLU A 45 -13.28 14.13 0.07
CA GLU A 45 -12.42 13.67 -1.02
C GLU A 45 -11.46 12.53 -0.61
N ALA A 46 -11.43 12.16 0.67
CA ALA A 46 -10.47 11.18 1.20
C ALA A 46 -10.54 9.85 0.45
N ASP A 47 -11.73 9.37 0.16
CA ASP A 47 -11.94 8.11 -0.56
C ASP A 47 -11.31 8.18 -1.97
N GLY A 48 -11.63 9.22 -2.75
CA GLY A 48 -11.10 9.39 -4.09
C GLY A 48 -9.57 9.49 -4.12
N LYS A 49 -8.99 10.24 -3.19
CA LYS A 49 -7.53 10.37 -3.08
C LYS A 49 -6.88 9.04 -2.73
N SER A 50 -7.46 8.26 -1.82
CA SER A 50 -6.90 6.97 -1.43
C SER A 50 -6.96 5.95 -2.57
N VAL A 51 -7.99 5.99 -3.40
CA VAL A 51 -8.09 5.12 -4.59
C VAL A 51 -6.98 5.43 -5.60
N GLN A 52 -6.62 6.70 -5.77
CA GLN A 52 -5.56 7.11 -6.70
C GLN A 52 -4.18 6.62 -6.29
N LEU A 53 -3.93 6.40 -5.00
CA LEU A 53 -2.62 5.94 -4.51
C LEU A 53 -2.20 4.62 -5.13
N GLY A 54 -3.13 3.68 -5.33
CA GLY A 54 -2.82 2.39 -5.95
C GLY A 54 -2.22 2.55 -7.34
N GLY A 55 -2.83 3.40 -8.17
CA GLY A 55 -2.33 3.68 -9.52
C GLY A 55 -0.98 4.38 -9.52
N GLU A 56 -0.79 5.34 -8.63
CA GLU A 56 0.49 6.06 -8.50
C GLU A 56 1.62 5.13 -8.07
N TYR A 57 1.36 4.27 -7.08
CA TYR A 57 2.35 3.31 -6.59
C TYR A 57 2.70 2.26 -7.64
N ARG A 58 1.70 1.79 -8.40
CA ARG A 58 1.93 0.85 -9.50
C ARG A 58 2.87 1.46 -10.54
N ALA A 59 2.64 2.71 -10.93
CA ALA A 59 3.48 3.40 -11.90
C ALA A 59 4.92 3.53 -11.41
N ILE A 60 5.12 3.86 -10.12
CA ILE A 60 6.46 3.95 -9.53
C ILE A 60 7.13 2.56 -9.53
N ALA A 61 6.41 1.52 -9.16
CA ALA A 61 6.94 0.16 -9.15
C ALA A 61 7.40 -0.27 -10.55
N GLU A 62 6.61 0.00 -11.57
CA GLU A 62 6.96 -0.31 -12.95
C GLU A 62 8.18 0.48 -13.43
N LYS A 63 8.27 1.76 -13.07
CA LYS A 63 9.39 2.62 -13.45
C LYS A 63 10.73 2.14 -12.88
N TYR A 64 10.74 1.65 -11.64
CA TYR A 64 11.96 1.24 -10.95
C TYR A 64 12.17 -0.26 -10.87
N GLY A 65 11.27 -1.06 -11.43
CA GLY A 65 11.39 -2.52 -11.38
C GLY A 65 11.17 -3.12 -10.01
N CYS A 66 10.33 -2.49 -9.19
CA CYS A 66 9.95 -3.02 -7.88
C CYS A 66 8.90 -4.12 -7.99
N GLY A 67 8.85 -5.01 -6.99
CA GLY A 67 7.66 -5.81 -6.77
C GLY A 67 6.51 -4.90 -6.36
N PHE A 68 5.28 -5.31 -6.67
CA PHE A 68 4.10 -4.51 -6.37
C PHE A 68 3.00 -5.35 -5.77
N LEU A 69 2.36 -4.83 -4.72
CA LEU A 69 1.21 -5.45 -4.07
C LEU A 69 0.17 -4.36 -3.80
N ASP A 70 -1.02 -4.54 -4.32
CA ASP A 70 -2.12 -3.61 -4.11
C ASP A 70 -3.12 -4.18 -3.11
N CYS A 71 -3.19 -3.57 -1.92
CA CYS A 71 -4.11 -4.01 -0.87
C CYS A 71 -5.58 -3.92 -1.30
N ALA A 72 -5.91 -3.07 -2.26
CA ALA A 72 -7.28 -2.97 -2.78
C ALA A 72 -7.78 -4.29 -3.38
N GLU A 73 -6.88 -5.17 -3.82
CA GLU A 73 -7.22 -6.45 -4.44
C GLU A 73 -7.34 -7.59 -3.43
N LEU A 74 -7.09 -7.35 -2.14
CA LEU A 74 -7.02 -8.39 -1.12
C LEU A 74 -8.35 -8.67 -0.42
N GLY A 75 -9.40 -7.92 -0.73
CA GLY A 75 -10.71 -8.13 -0.11
C GLY A 75 -10.77 -7.71 1.35
N PHE A 76 -10.16 -6.59 1.70
CA PHE A 76 -10.19 -6.04 3.05
C PHE A 76 -11.58 -5.59 3.44
N GLU A 77 -11.91 -5.74 4.72
CA GLU A 77 -13.18 -5.28 5.29
C GLU A 77 -13.08 -3.90 5.93
N LEU A 78 -11.88 -3.51 6.37
CA LEU A 78 -11.59 -2.30 7.12
C LEU A 78 -12.38 -2.21 8.44
N ASN A 79 -11.97 -1.27 9.29
CA ASN A 79 -12.66 -1.03 10.55
C ASN A 79 -13.92 -0.20 10.28
N GLU A 80 -15.08 -0.69 10.71
CA GLU A 80 -16.36 -0.03 10.48
C GLU A 80 -16.52 1.30 11.23
N ILE A 81 -15.71 1.53 12.26
CA ILE A 81 -15.78 2.75 13.05
C ILE A 81 -15.17 3.94 12.32
N ASP A 82 -13.96 3.75 11.76
CA ASP A 82 -13.24 4.83 11.09
C ASP A 82 -13.07 4.65 9.57
N GLY A 83 -13.31 3.45 9.05
CA GLY A 83 -13.17 3.17 7.61
C GLY A 83 -11.74 3.28 7.09
N LEU A 84 -10.75 3.30 7.96
CA LEU A 84 -9.36 3.55 7.64
C LEU A 84 -8.43 2.44 8.13
N HIS A 85 -8.53 2.05 9.40
CA HIS A 85 -7.66 1.05 9.97
C HIS A 85 -8.04 -0.36 9.52
N TYR A 86 -7.02 -1.20 9.36
CA TYR A 86 -7.23 -2.58 8.95
C TYR A 86 -7.71 -3.43 10.11
N SER A 87 -8.66 -4.32 9.84
CA SER A 87 -9.10 -5.30 10.82
C SER A 87 -8.03 -6.37 11.05
N LYS A 88 -8.21 -7.22 12.07
CA LYS A 88 -7.31 -8.35 12.31
C LYS A 88 -7.27 -9.29 11.09
N ALA A 89 -8.42 -9.55 10.48
CA ALA A 89 -8.50 -10.37 9.27
C ALA A 89 -7.78 -9.70 8.09
N ASP A 90 -7.87 -8.38 7.97
CA ASP A 90 -7.18 -7.64 6.91
C ASP A 90 -5.66 -7.74 7.07
N HIS A 91 -5.14 -7.62 8.30
CA HIS A 91 -3.72 -7.80 8.57
C HIS A 91 -3.23 -9.20 8.19
N ALA A 92 -4.03 -10.24 8.48
CA ALA A 92 -3.69 -11.61 8.08
C ALA A 92 -3.63 -11.76 6.56
N LYS A 93 -4.59 -11.19 5.84
CA LYS A 93 -4.60 -11.21 4.37
C LYS A 93 -3.38 -10.51 3.80
N LEU A 94 -3.00 -9.36 4.36
CA LEU A 94 -1.82 -8.63 3.93
C LEU A 94 -0.54 -9.43 4.19
N ALA A 95 -0.41 -10.03 5.36
CA ALA A 95 0.76 -10.82 5.72
C ALA A 95 0.94 -12.01 4.76
N ASP A 96 -0.12 -12.73 4.46
CA ASP A 96 -0.08 -13.87 3.53
C ASP A 96 0.30 -13.44 2.11
N ALA A 97 -0.32 -12.37 1.62
CA ALA A 97 -0.04 -11.85 0.28
C ALA A 97 1.41 -11.34 0.17
N ALA A 98 1.89 -10.64 1.19
CA ALA A 98 3.27 -10.14 1.22
C ALA A 98 4.27 -11.29 1.25
N ALA A 99 4.01 -12.34 2.02
CA ALA A 99 4.88 -13.50 2.08
C ALA A 99 5.01 -14.20 0.72
N VAL A 100 3.90 -14.37 0.02
CA VAL A 100 3.91 -14.96 -1.34
C VAL A 100 4.73 -14.09 -2.29
N LYS A 101 4.51 -12.77 -2.25
CA LYS A 101 5.20 -11.83 -3.13
C LYS A 101 6.69 -11.80 -2.87
N ILE A 102 7.09 -11.81 -1.61
CA ILE A 102 8.51 -11.84 -1.22
C ILE A 102 9.18 -13.11 -1.72
N LYS A 103 8.53 -14.27 -1.58
CA LYS A 103 9.06 -15.53 -2.10
C LYS A 103 9.26 -15.48 -3.61
N GLU A 104 8.32 -14.90 -4.36
CA GLU A 104 8.47 -14.74 -5.80
C GLU A 104 9.66 -13.86 -6.17
N MET A 105 9.92 -12.82 -5.37
CA MET A 105 11.01 -11.86 -5.63
C MET A 105 12.39 -12.43 -5.36
N ILE A 106 12.54 -13.28 -4.34
CA ILE A 106 13.84 -13.80 -3.91
C ILE A 106 14.07 -15.26 -4.30
N GLY A 107 13.02 -15.92 -4.68
CA GLY A 107 13.01 -17.34 -4.97
C GLY A 107 13.33 -17.73 -6.34
#